data_366a4a5811fa8fb022bf4dd72ff0d16b
#
_entry.id   366a4a5811fa8fb022bf4dd72ff0d16b
#
_cell.length_a   1.000
_cell.length_b   1.000
_cell.length_c   1.000
_cell.angle_alpha   90.00
_cell.angle_beta   90.00
_cell.angle_gamma   90.00
#
_symmetry.space_group_name_H-M   'P 1'
#
loop_
_entity.id
_entity.type
_entity.pdbx_description
1 polymer ?
#
loop_
_entity_poly.entity_id
_entity_poly.type
_entity_poly.pdbx_seq_one_letter_code
_entity_poly.pdbx_strand_id
1 'polypeptide(L)'
;MNSVNRFYISEFSEDTLLVELDQASEYLNNSSFFLSLSAFLRKKLDWVEVVAAEKSLVVKYDNLKITVSKAKELILTQVEEFDFKVESKTKTLLRVPVYYSDEFGLDIEQITKTKSLTSEELINLHSNIEYEVKMIGFNPGFAYLGDLDKKLRIPRSVSYTHLTLPTNREV
;
A
#
# COMPACT_ATOMS: atom_id res chain seq x y z
N MET A 1 7.42 -16.33 25.18
CA MET A 1 6.08 -16.69 24.64
C MET A 1 6.06 -16.16 23.23
N ASN A 2 6.17 -17.05 22.25
CA ASN A 2 6.15 -16.63 20.85
C ASN A 2 4.74 -16.16 20.53
N SER A 3 4.58 -14.86 20.23
CA SER A 3 3.36 -14.33 19.66
C SER A 3 3.23 -14.94 18.27
N VAL A 4 2.36 -15.95 18.17
CA VAL A 4 2.02 -16.54 16.87
C VAL A 4 1.33 -15.43 16.09
N ASN A 5 2.01 -14.90 15.07
CA ASN A 5 1.38 -13.97 14.14
C ASN A 5 0.18 -14.70 13.51
N ARG A 6 -1.02 -14.27 13.84
CA ARG A 6 -2.21 -14.81 13.20
C ARG A 6 -2.38 -14.12 11.86
N PHE A 7 -2.36 -14.93 10.81
CA PHE A 7 -2.71 -14.50 9.47
C PHE A 7 -4.18 -14.79 9.21
N TYR A 8 -4.86 -13.83 8.61
CA TYR A 8 -6.18 -14.01 8.04
C TYR A 8 -6.04 -14.18 6.54
N ILE A 9 -6.60 -15.27 6.02
CA ILE A 9 -6.57 -15.55 4.60
C ILE A 9 -8.00 -15.62 4.09
N SER A 10 -8.36 -14.67 3.27
CA SER A 10 -9.67 -14.55 2.64
C SER A 10 -9.58 -14.70 1.12
N GLU A 11 -10.70 -15.08 0.51
CA GLU A 11 -10.81 -15.12 -0.94
C GLU A 11 -11.09 -13.73 -1.47
N PHE A 12 -10.20 -13.23 -2.32
CA PHE A 12 -10.38 -11.95 -2.98
C PHE A 12 -11.06 -12.11 -4.34
N SER A 13 -10.73 -13.17 -5.06
CA SER A 13 -11.38 -13.62 -6.29
C SER A 13 -11.25 -15.14 -6.43
N GLU A 14 -11.74 -15.70 -7.54
CA GLU A 14 -11.70 -17.14 -7.82
C GLU A 14 -10.28 -17.73 -7.93
N ASP A 15 -9.27 -16.91 -8.15
CA ASP A 15 -7.86 -17.29 -8.32
C ASP A 15 -6.90 -16.50 -7.41
N THR A 16 -7.44 -15.73 -6.44
CA THR A 16 -6.66 -14.77 -5.68
C THR A 16 -7.04 -14.80 -4.20
N LEU A 17 -6.03 -14.88 -3.35
CA LEU A 17 -6.15 -14.82 -1.89
C LEU A 17 -5.62 -13.49 -1.37
N LEU A 18 -6.30 -12.93 -0.37
CA LEU A 18 -5.84 -11.81 0.43
C LEU A 18 -5.29 -12.34 1.76
N VAL A 19 -4.07 -11.94 2.08
CA VAL A 19 -3.39 -12.29 3.32
C VAL A 19 -3.21 -11.04 4.16
N GLU A 20 -3.73 -11.05 5.36
CA GLU A 20 -3.69 -9.94 6.31
C GLU A 20 -3.14 -10.41 7.65
N LEU A 21 -2.62 -9.50 8.45
CA LEU A 21 -2.22 -9.76 9.83
C LEU A 21 -3.36 -9.44 10.80
N ASP A 22 -3.38 -10.17 11.92
CA ASP A 22 -4.21 -9.81 13.06
C ASP A 22 -3.88 -8.38 13.51
N GLN A 23 -4.90 -7.61 13.91
CA GLN A 23 -4.75 -6.25 14.41
C GLN A 23 -3.87 -6.16 15.66
N ALA A 24 -3.73 -7.25 16.40
CA ALA A 24 -2.84 -7.36 17.56
C ALA A 24 -1.39 -7.68 17.19
N SER A 25 -1.08 -7.90 15.90
CA SER A 25 0.28 -8.22 15.47
C SER A 25 1.23 -7.04 15.66
N GLU A 26 2.39 -7.30 16.23
CA GLU A 26 3.48 -6.31 16.37
C GLU A 26 4.01 -5.79 15.02
N TYR A 27 3.80 -6.56 13.94
CA TYR A 27 4.26 -6.21 12.58
C TYR A 27 3.25 -5.41 11.76
N LEU A 28 2.03 -5.16 12.30
CA LEU A 28 0.97 -4.48 11.55
C LEU A 28 1.38 -3.09 11.04
N ASN A 29 2.22 -2.40 11.78
CA ASN A 29 2.71 -1.06 11.43
C ASN A 29 4.12 -1.07 10.81
N ASN A 30 4.64 -2.25 10.50
CA ASN A 30 5.95 -2.38 9.86
C ASN A 30 5.79 -2.47 8.34
N SER A 31 6.03 -1.35 7.64
CA SER A 31 5.89 -1.26 6.18
C SER A 31 6.77 -2.26 5.40
N SER A 32 7.87 -2.73 5.98
CA SER A 32 8.74 -3.70 5.30
C SER A 32 8.32 -5.15 5.50
N PHE A 33 7.38 -5.45 6.41
CA PHE A 33 6.94 -6.82 6.69
C PHE A 33 6.36 -7.49 5.45
N PHE A 34 5.31 -6.90 4.87
CA PHE A 34 4.66 -7.48 3.68
C PHE A 34 5.55 -7.46 2.44
N LEU A 35 6.45 -6.48 2.32
CA LEU A 35 7.46 -6.48 1.26
C LEU A 35 8.41 -7.67 1.39
N SER A 36 8.89 -7.95 2.61
CA SER A 36 9.78 -9.09 2.89
C SER A 36 9.06 -10.42 2.71
N LEU A 37 7.81 -10.52 3.19
CA LEU A 37 6.97 -11.70 3.00
C LEU A 37 6.71 -11.97 1.50
N SER A 38 6.41 -10.92 0.72
CA SER A 38 6.20 -11.08 -0.73
C SER A 38 7.46 -11.57 -1.44
N ALA A 39 8.62 -11.05 -1.06
CA ALA A 39 9.89 -11.50 -1.61
C ALA A 39 10.21 -12.96 -1.26
N PHE A 40 9.83 -13.40 -0.06
CA PHE A 40 9.95 -14.79 0.36
C PHE A 40 9.02 -15.71 -0.45
N LEU A 41 7.75 -15.36 -0.55
CA LEU A 41 6.76 -16.18 -1.26
C LEU A 41 7.03 -16.29 -2.76
N ARG A 42 7.51 -15.23 -3.40
CA ARG A 42 7.91 -15.25 -4.83
C ARG A 42 9.00 -16.29 -5.13
N LYS A 43 9.82 -16.65 -4.15
CA LYS A 43 10.86 -17.68 -4.32
C LYS A 43 10.32 -19.11 -4.28
N LYS A 44 9.10 -19.30 -3.77
CA LYS A 44 8.49 -20.63 -3.63
C LYS A 44 7.98 -21.21 -4.95
N LEU A 45 7.81 -20.41 -6.00
CA LEU A 45 7.36 -20.79 -7.34
C LEU A 45 5.95 -21.43 -7.41
N ASP A 46 5.21 -21.44 -6.30
CA ASP A 46 3.85 -21.99 -6.23
C ASP A 46 2.79 -20.98 -6.69
N TRP A 47 3.17 -19.71 -6.80
CA TRP A 47 2.27 -18.60 -7.03
C TRP A 47 2.46 -18.00 -8.41
N VAL A 48 1.34 -17.63 -9.04
CA VAL A 48 1.34 -16.91 -10.33
C VAL A 48 1.84 -15.49 -10.11
N GLU A 49 1.36 -14.86 -9.05
CA GLU A 49 1.74 -13.49 -8.70
C GLU A 49 1.62 -13.27 -7.18
N VAL A 50 2.50 -12.44 -6.65
CA VAL A 50 2.47 -12.03 -5.24
C VAL A 50 2.71 -10.53 -5.17
N VAL A 51 1.72 -9.77 -4.67
CA VAL A 51 1.74 -8.31 -4.59
C VAL A 51 1.59 -7.86 -3.15
N ALA A 52 2.59 -7.13 -2.66
CA ALA A 52 2.53 -6.52 -1.34
C ALA A 52 1.81 -5.17 -1.38
N ALA A 53 0.93 -4.96 -0.42
CA ALA A 53 0.37 -3.66 -0.07
C ALA A 53 0.91 -3.20 1.30
N GLU A 54 0.46 -2.05 1.78
CA GLU A 54 0.94 -1.50 3.06
C GLU A 54 0.66 -2.43 4.26
N LYS A 55 -0.53 -3.05 4.30
CA LYS A 55 -1.01 -3.85 5.44
C LYS A 55 -1.55 -5.21 5.04
N SER A 56 -1.32 -5.63 3.82
CA SER A 56 -1.80 -6.88 3.28
C SER A 56 -0.92 -7.39 2.15
N LEU A 57 -1.18 -8.60 1.73
CA LEU A 57 -0.53 -9.25 0.61
C LEU A 57 -1.60 -9.93 -0.24
N VAL A 58 -1.52 -9.75 -1.54
CA VAL A 58 -2.34 -10.45 -2.52
C VAL A 58 -1.52 -11.56 -3.16
N VAL A 59 -2.09 -12.77 -3.19
CA VAL A 59 -1.44 -13.96 -3.76
C VAL A 59 -2.35 -14.57 -4.80
N LYS A 60 -1.91 -14.56 -6.04
CA LYS A 60 -2.60 -15.19 -7.15
C LYS A 60 -2.08 -16.61 -7.38
N TYR A 61 -2.98 -17.57 -7.52
CA TYR A 61 -2.66 -18.95 -7.78
C TYR A 61 -3.30 -19.44 -9.08
N ASP A 62 -2.81 -20.55 -9.62
CA ASP A 62 -3.37 -21.20 -10.80
C ASP A 62 -4.55 -22.11 -10.38
N ASN A 63 -5.77 -21.59 -10.51
CA ASN A 63 -6.99 -22.31 -10.12
C ASN A 63 -7.32 -23.51 -11.03
N LEU A 64 -6.61 -23.67 -12.14
CA LEU A 64 -6.68 -24.88 -12.95
C LEU A 64 -5.80 -26.01 -12.40
N LYS A 65 -4.81 -25.70 -11.56
CA LYS A 65 -3.88 -26.66 -10.97
C LYS A 65 -4.22 -27.02 -9.53
N ILE A 66 -4.64 -26.04 -8.75
CA ILE A 66 -4.94 -26.26 -7.32
C ILE A 66 -6.27 -25.63 -6.94
N THR A 67 -6.95 -26.24 -5.99
CA THR A 67 -8.20 -25.68 -5.43
C THR A 67 -7.91 -24.54 -4.45
N VAL A 68 -8.89 -23.70 -4.20
CA VAL A 68 -8.80 -22.62 -3.21
C VAL A 68 -8.42 -23.15 -1.81
N SER A 69 -8.98 -24.29 -1.40
CA SER A 69 -8.67 -24.92 -0.11
C SER A 69 -7.19 -25.33 -0.04
N LYS A 70 -6.64 -25.87 -1.12
CA LYS A 70 -5.23 -26.24 -1.19
C LYS A 70 -4.32 -25.00 -1.23
N ALA A 71 -4.73 -23.96 -1.93
CA ALA A 71 -4.01 -22.69 -1.95
C ALA A 71 -3.95 -22.04 -0.55
N LYS A 72 -5.07 -22.06 0.21
CA LYS A 72 -5.11 -21.58 1.60
C LYS A 72 -4.21 -22.39 2.54
N GLU A 73 -4.24 -23.71 2.45
CA GLU A 73 -3.35 -24.58 3.23
C GLU A 73 -1.88 -24.30 2.93
N LEU A 74 -1.53 -24.18 1.64
CA LEU A 74 -0.18 -23.93 1.20
C LEU A 74 0.35 -22.57 1.68
N ILE A 75 -0.45 -21.51 1.53
CA ILE A 75 -0.04 -20.18 1.98
C ILE A 75 0.12 -20.13 3.50
N LEU A 76 -0.76 -20.79 4.29
CA LEU A 76 -0.63 -20.87 5.74
C LEU A 76 0.69 -21.52 6.13
N THR A 77 1.03 -22.67 5.54
CA THR A 77 2.29 -23.35 5.80
C THR A 77 3.49 -22.46 5.46
N GLN A 78 3.45 -21.76 4.33
CA GLN A 78 4.57 -20.91 3.89
C GLN A 78 4.73 -19.65 4.74
N VAL A 79 3.64 -19.03 5.21
CA VAL A 79 3.75 -17.85 6.10
C VAL A 79 4.21 -18.26 7.51
N GLU A 80 3.94 -19.47 7.97
CA GLU A 80 4.47 -20.01 9.23
C GLU A 80 5.98 -20.29 9.15
N GLU A 81 6.50 -20.64 7.97
CA GLU A 81 7.94 -20.79 7.73
C GLU A 81 8.68 -19.45 7.64
N PHE A 82 7.94 -18.35 7.48
CA PHE A 82 8.54 -17.03 7.29
C PHE A 82 9.08 -16.46 8.60
N ASP A 83 10.40 -16.31 8.68
CA ASP A 83 11.10 -15.66 9.79
C ASP A 83 11.39 -14.20 9.41
N PHE A 84 10.58 -13.28 9.92
CA PHE A 84 10.78 -11.85 9.67
C PHE A 84 11.93 -11.32 10.51
N LYS A 85 13.02 -10.96 9.84
CA LYS A 85 14.13 -10.23 10.43
C LYS A 85 14.05 -8.79 9.99
N VAL A 86 13.99 -7.88 10.95
CA VAL A 86 14.13 -6.45 10.67
C VAL A 86 15.55 -6.22 10.17
N GLU A 87 15.71 -6.27 8.85
CA GLU A 87 16.99 -5.87 8.26
C GLU A 87 17.15 -4.36 8.42
N SER A 88 18.23 -3.95 9.04
CA SER A 88 18.68 -2.56 9.05
C SER A 88 19.18 -2.19 7.64
N LYS A 89 18.26 -2.09 6.68
CA LYS A 89 18.60 -1.57 5.36
C LYS A 89 18.92 -0.09 5.51
N THR A 90 20.07 0.32 5.03
CA THR A 90 20.40 1.74 4.85
C THR A 90 19.29 2.38 4.01
N LYS A 91 18.50 3.25 4.63
CA LYS A 91 17.45 3.98 3.93
C LYS A 91 18.10 4.87 2.88
N THR A 92 17.75 4.69 1.64
CA THR A 92 18.17 5.58 0.56
C THR A 92 17.22 6.77 0.53
N LEU A 93 17.75 7.96 0.73
CA LEU A 93 16.98 9.20 0.63
C LEU A 93 16.99 9.67 -0.83
N LEU A 94 15.81 9.74 -1.44
CA LEU A 94 15.61 10.32 -2.75
C LEU A 94 15.01 11.73 -2.60
N ARG A 95 15.69 12.74 -3.15
CA ARG A 95 15.15 14.11 -3.20
C ARG A 95 14.41 14.31 -4.51
N VAL A 96 13.10 14.57 -4.41
CA VAL A 96 12.23 14.82 -5.54
C VAL A 96 11.93 16.33 -5.59
N PRO A 97 12.31 17.06 -6.66
CA PRO A 97 11.94 18.46 -6.80
C PRO A 97 10.43 18.55 -7.07
N VAL A 98 9.75 19.42 -6.32
CA VAL A 98 8.31 19.68 -6.47
C VAL A 98 8.10 21.14 -6.81
N TYR A 99 7.34 21.38 -7.87
CA TYR A 99 6.97 22.74 -8.28
C TYR A 99 5.56 23.09 -7.78
N TYR A 100 5.49 24.09 -6.91
CA TYR A 100 4.23 24.59 -6.36
C TYR A 100 3.82 25.86 -7.11
N SER A 101 2.72 25.77 -7.85
CA SER A 101 2.14 26.93 -8.54
C SER A 101 0.62 26.81 -8.57
N ASP A 102 -0.07 27.91 -8.80
CA ASP A 102 -1.53 27.92 -8.91
C ASP A 102 -2.03 27.10 -10.11
N GLU A 103 -1.21 26.95 -11.14
CA GLU A 103 -1.53 26.17 -12.34
C GLU A 103 -1.54 24.66 -12.07
N PHE A 104 -0.59 24.14 -11.25
CA PHE A 104 -0.42 22.71 -11.00
C PHE A 104 -0.89 22.28 -9.61
N GLY A 105 -0.93 23.20 -8.65
CA GLY A 105 -1.38 22.96 -7.29
C GLY A 105 -2.86 23.27 -7.10
N LEU A 106 -3.74 22.61 -7.84
CA LEU A 106 -5.18 22.88 -7.89
C LEU A 106 -5.87 22.90 -6.52
N ASP A 107 -5.35 22.17 -5.56
CA ASP A 107 -5.91 22.07 -4.21
C ASP A 107 -5.28 23.03 -3.20
N ILE A 108 -4.23 23.77 -3.56
CA ILE A 108 -3.49 24.65 -2.63
C ILE A 108 -4.43 25.69 -2.02
N GLU A 109 -5.21 26.38 -2.83
CA GLU A 109 -6.14 27.40 -2.37
C GLU A 109 -7.20 26.82 -1.42
N GLN A 110 -7.75 25.66 -1.72
CA GLN A 110 -8.75 24.99 -0.88
C GLN A 110 -8.15 24.57 0.46
N ILE A 111 -6.93 24.02 0.46
CA ILE A 111 -6.24 23.57 1.68
C ILE A 111 -5.90 24.77 2.56
N THR A 112 -5.31 25.80 2.01
CA THR A 112 -4.93 27.01 2.74
C THR A 112 -6.13 27.70 3.40
N LYS A 113 -7.24 27.83 2.68
CA LYS A 113 -8.51 28.35 3.24
C LYS A 113 -9.06 27.46 4.35
N THR A 114 -9.12 26.15 4.12
CA THR A 114 -9.71 25.20 5.09
C THR A 114 -8.88 25.11 6.38
N LYS A 115 -7.57 25.24 6.28
CA LYS A 115 -6.64 25.09 7.41
C LYS A 115 -6.17 26.42 7.97
N SER A 116 -6.59 27.55 7.39
CA SER A 116 -6.14 28.89 7.76
C SER A 116 -4.60 29.01 7.72
N LEU A 117 -4.00 28.49 6.66
CA LEU A 117 -2.57 28.50 6.40
C LEU A 117 -2.27 29.46 5.25
N THR A 118 -1.07 30.01 5.24
CA THR A 118 -0.50 30.66 4.04
C THR A 118 0.02 29.60 3.08
N SER A 119 0.17 29.94 1.79
CA SER A 119 0.79 29.03 0.80
C SER A 119 2.22 28.65 1.20
N GLU A 120 2.98 29.59 1.76
CA GLU A 120 4.34 29.32 2.24
C GLU A 120 4.36 28.32 3.40
N GLU A 121 3.46 28.47 4.37
CA GLU A 121 3.34 27.51 5.48
C GLU A 121 2.94 26.10 4.99
N LEU A 122 2.03 26.02 4.01
CA LEU A 122 1.65 24.75 3.39
C LEU A 122 2.85 24.10 2.70
N ILE A 123 3.59 24.86 1.88
CA ILE A 123 4.77 24.36 1.18
C ILE A 123 5.82 23.86 2.18
N ASN A 124 6.09 24.63 3.22
CA ASN A 124 7.04 24.26 4.26
C ASN A 124 6.61 22.99 5.00
N LEU A 125 5.34 22.87 5.39
CA LEU A 125 4.81 21.68 6.05
C LEU A 125 4.85 20.45 5.15
N HIS A 126 4.70 20.62 3.84
CA HIS A 126 4.73 19.50 2.89
C HIS A 126 6.15 19.11 2.49
N SER A 127 7.05 20.07 2.27
CA SER A 127 8.39 19.81 1.70
C SER A 127 9.47 19.47 2.74
N ASN A 128 9.29 19.87 4.01
CA ASN A 128 10.30 19.67 5.05
C ASN A 128 10.19 18.32 5.78
N ILE A 129 9.33 17.42 5.33
CA ILE A 129 9.14 16.09 5.91
C ILE A 129 9.80 15.05 5.02
N GLU A 130 10.49 14.10 5.64
CA GLU A 130 10.93 12.88 4.96
C GLU A 130 9.79 11.87 4.95
N TYR A 131 9.26 11.59 3.77
CA TYR A 131 8.20 10.61 3.57
C TYR A 131 8.78 9.22 3.34
N GLU A 132 8.25 8.24 4.05
CA GLU A 132 8.56 6.84 3.79
C GLU A 132 7.67 6.30 2.67
N VAL A 133 8.26 5.63 1.68
CA VAL A 133 7.49 4.90 0.66
C VAL A 133 6.90 3.65 1.30
N LYS A 134 5.57 3.61 1.41
CA LYS A 134 4.83 2.49 2.01
C LYS A 134 4.58 1.36 1.03
N MET A 135 4.27 1.71 -0.22
CA MET A 135 4.10 0.76 -1.31
C MET A 135 4.28 1.46 -2.67
N ILE A 136 4.50 0.67 -3.69
CA ILE A 136 4.49 1.11 -5.09
C ILE A 136 3.36 0.38 -5.80
N GLY A 137 2.52 1.10 -6.54
CA GLY A 137 1.37 0.50 -7.22
C GLY A 137 0.59 1.52 -8.04
N PHE A 138 -0.54 1.13 -8.59
CA PHE A 138 -1.39 1.90 -9.49
C PHE A 138 -0.76 2.09 -10.87
N ASN A 139 0.39 2.72 -10.98
CA ASN A 139 1.18 2.89 -12.21
C ASN A 139 2.65 2.57 -11.94
N PRO A 140 3.45 2.19 -12.96
CA PRO A 140 4.88 1.98 -12.81
C PRO A 140 5.56 3.20 -12.18
N GLY A 141 6.23 2.97 -11.04
CA GLY A 141 6.94 4.01 -10.29
C GLY A 141 6.05 4.92 -9.42
N PHE A 142 4.73 4.71 -9.36
CA PHE A 142 3.86 5.47 -8.47
C PHE A 142 4.05 5.03 -7.02
N ALA A 143 4.55 5.94 -6.18
CA ALA A 143 4.84 5.68 -4.77
C ALA A 143 3.71 6.21 -3.87
N TYR A 144 3.18 5.34 -3.02
CA TYR A 144 2.33 5.73 -1.90
C TYR A 144 3.22 6.09 -0.73
N LEU A 145 3.13 7.34 -0.30
CA LEU A 145 3.95 7.90 0.76
C LEU A 145 3.23 7.81 2.11
N GLY A 146 4.01 7.66 3.16
CA GLY A 146 3.49 7.66 4.53
C GLY A 146 3.18 9.08 5.03
N ASP A 147 2.69 9.09 6.20
CA ASP A 147 2.15 10.16 7.03
C ASP A 147 2.39 11.62 6.63
N LEU A 148 1.34 12.23 6.13
CA LEU A 148 1.25 13.68 5.95
C LEU A 148 1.14 14.39 7.31
N ASP A 149 1.72 15.59 7.44
CA ASP A 149 1.57 16.40 8.64
C ASP A 149 0.07 16.57 8.99
N LYS A 150 -0.25 16.44 10.29
CA LYS A 150 -1.64 16.51 10.79
C LYS A 150 -2.34 17.81 10.41
N LYS A 151 -1.61 18.90 10.29
CA LYS A 151 -2.15 20.22 9.88
C LYS A 151 -2.62 20.22 8.44
N LEU A 152 -2.01 19.41 7.57
CA LEU A 152 -2.36 19.30 6.16
C LEU A 152 -3.44 18.23 5.89
N ARG A 153 -3.79 17.41 6.88
CA ARG A 153 -4.81 16.36 6.69
C ARG A 153 -6.19 16.98 6.52
N ILE A 154 -6.78 16.78 5.35
CA ILE A 154 -8.16 17.14 5.03
C ILE A 154 -8.93 15.88 4.65
N PRO A 155 -10.26 15.83 4.86
CA PRO A 155 -11.08 14.76 4.32
C PRO A 155 -10.92 14.70 2.81
N ARG A 156 -10.82 13.49 2.26
CA ARG A 156 -10.78 13.32 0.82
C ARG A 156 -12.09 13.83 0.22
N SER A 157 -11.98 14.77 -0.72
CA SER A 157 -13.16 15.26 -1.45
C SER A 157 -13.83 14.08 -2.17
N VAL A 158 -15.15 13.88 -1.92
CA VAL A 158 -15.95 12.79 -2.49
C VAL A 158 -16.31 13.07 -3.96
N SER A 159 -15.60 13.96 -4.63
CA SER A 159 -15.82 14.38 -6.01
C SER A 159 -15.67 13.27 -7.07
N TYR A 160 -15.31 12.06 -6.68
CA TYR A 160 -15.28 10.91 -7.60
C TYR A 160 -16.64 10.32 -7.95
N THR A 161 -17.74 10.79 -7.33
CA THR A 161 -19.08 10.28 -7.63
C THR A 161 -19.65 10.75 -8.97
N HIS A 162 -18.94 11.62 -9.70
CA HIS A 162 -19.38 12.14 -11.01
C HIS A 162 -18.43 11.85 -12.17
N LEU A 163 -17.44 10.98 -11.99
CA LEU A 163 -16.76 10.36 -13.13
C LEU A 163 -17.65 9.26 -13.70
N THR A 164 -18.75 9.66 -14.34
CA THR A 164 -19.41 8.81 -15.32
C THR A 164 -18.40 8.64 -16.47
N LEU A 165 -17.83 7.45 -16.58
CA LEU A 165 -17.13 7.06 -17.79
C LEU A 165 -18.07 7.33 -18.98
N PRO A 166 -17.64 8.06 -20.03
CA PRO A 166 -18.44 8.19 -21.22
C PRO A 166 -18.65 6.77 -21.77
N THR A 167 -19.86 6.26 -21.63
CA THR A 167 -20.30 5.05 -22.32
C THR A 167 -20.47 5.42 -23.76
N ASN A 168 -19.44 5.32 -24.58
CA ASN A 168 -19.59 5.28 -26.01
C ASN A 168 -20.31 3.98 -26.37
N ARG A 169 -21.64 4.03 -26.32
CA ARG A 169 -22.47 3.16 -27.12
C ARG A 169 -22.66 3.88 -28.46
N GLU A 170 -21.82 3.57 -29.41
CA GLU A 170 -22.19 3.72 -30.83
C GLU A 170 -22.57 2.34 -31.36
N VAL A 171 -23.79 2.30 -31.89
CA VAL A 171 -24.44 1.19 -32.55
C VAL A 171 -23.78 0.98 -33.91
#